data_fd6514a9edcf287fa5da5a8ad795d5ef
#
_entry.id   fd6514a9edcf287fa5da5a8ad795d5ef
#
_cell.length_a   1.000
_cell.length_b   1.000
_cell.length_c   1.000
_cell.angle_alpha   90.00
_cell.angle_beta   90.00
_cell.angle_gamma   90.00
#
_symmetry.space_group_name_H-M   'P 1'
#
loop_
_entity.id
_entity.type
_entity.pdbx_description
1 polymer ?
#
loop_
_entity_poly.entity_id
_entity_poly.type
_entity_poly.pdbx_seq_one_letter_code
_entity_poly.pdbx_strand_id
1 'polypeptide(L)'
;MARWRQLVDLSFSYFDEVYDLLGVLLTKDDVRGESFYDPLLARVVERLDERGLLSNNSGAEVMYPGDWLNREGKPLPLIIRKGDGGYNYATSDLACIIDRVERLGADDLVYVVGAEQKQHFQMVFAAARIAGFLQDEHTSKHVPFGLVLGSDGGKLKSRSGGAIRLLDLLQEAIQRASEAVSNRNPGMTSSEIESIAMSIGIGAVKYSDLKADRTKDYVFDWERMLSFEGETGPYLQYAHARIRSILARSGSEASVDNPAMYTLPSNEEARLAREILAFPDAVDTAASELAPHRICKQLHRISQAFGSFYEHCPVLIEDDSLRVERISLCALTGDILQTGLKLLGIDAPHRM
;
A
#
# COMPACT_ATOMS: atom_id res chain seq x y z
N MET A 1 0.49 -16.44 31.32
CA MET A 1 1.32 -16.88 30.17
C MET A 1 0.58 -17.82 29.21
N ALA A 2 0.00 -18.96 29.62
CA ALA A 2 -0.70 -19.89 28.70
C ALA A 2 -1.89 -19.24 27.96
N ARG A 3 -2.79 -18.54 28.68
CA ARG A 3 -3.92 -17.84 28.06
C ARG A 3 -3.50 -16.72 27.11
N TRP A 4 -2.42 -16.00 27.44
CA TRP A 4 -1.88 -14.96 26.55
C TRP A 4 -1.37 -15.58 25.22
N ARG A 5 -0.64 -16.69 25.28
CA ARG A 5 -0.20 -17.39 24.07
C ARG A 5 -1.38 -17.85 23.20
N GLN A 6 -2.44 -18.41 23.82
CA GLN A 6 -3.65 -18.79 23.09
C GLN A 6 -4.30 -17.61 22.35
N LEU A 7 -4.37 -16.43 23.00
CA LEU A 7 -4.92 -15.21 22.34
C LEU A 7 -4.02 -14.75 21.18
N VAL A 8 -2.70 -14.81 21.34
CA VAL A 8 -1.73 -14.49 20.28
C VAL A 8 -1.89 -15.46 19.11
N ASP A 9 -1.97 -16.77 19.35
CA ASP A 9 -2.14 -17.78 18.30
C ASP A 9 -3.46 -17.58 17.52
N LEU A 10 -4.56 -17.26 18.21
CA LEU A 10 -5.83 -16.93 17.57
C LEU A 10 -5.73 -15.66 16.71
N SER A 11 -5.01 -14.64 17.19
CA SER A 11 -4.77 -13.42 16.40
C SER A 11 -3.96 -13.71 15.14
N PHE A 12 -2.93 -14.56 15.25
CA PHE A 12 -2.13 -14.97 14.09
C PHE A 12 -2.95 -15.73 13.06
N SER A 13 -3.83 -16.66 13.48
CA SER A 13 -4.69 -17.38 12.54
C SER A 13 -5.59 -16.42 11.73
N TYR A 14 -6.11 -15.38 12.39
CA TYR A 14 -6.89 -14.33 11.72
C TYR A 14 -6.01 -13.49 10.77
N PHE A 15 -4.80 -13.13 11.18
CA PHE A 15 -3.88 -12.37 10.33
C PHE A 15 -3.43 -13.16 9.11
N ASP A 16 -3.12 -14.46 9.28
CA ASP A 16 -2.75 -15.35 8.18
C ASP A 16 -3.85 -15.37 7.10
N GLU A 17 -5.13 -15.53 7.50
CA GLU A 17 -6.26 -15.53 6.55
C GLU A 17 -6.40 -14.19 5.79
N VAL A 18 -6.26 -13.07 6.48
CA VAL A 18 -6.30 -11.74 5.87
C VAL A 18 -5.09 -11.51 4.95
N TYR A 19 -3.91 -11.96 5.37
CA TYR A 19 -2.67 -11.81 4.60
C TYR A 19 -2.71 -12.64 3.33
N ASP A 20 -3.22 -13.86 3.39
CA ASP A 20 -3.39 -14.72 2.21
C ASP A 20 -4.32 -14.06 1.18
N LEU A 21 -5.49 -13.55 1.62
CA LEU A 21 -6.43 -12.84 0.74
C LEU A 21 -5.83 -11.58 0.11
N LEU A 22 -5.06 -10.82 0.89
CA LEU A 22 -4.41 -9.59 0.41
C LEU A 22 -3.10 -9.86 -0.36
N GLY A 23 -2.59 -11.09 -0.38
CA GLY A 23 -1.29 -11.40 -0.96
C GLY A 23 -0.14 -10.69 -0.25
N VAL A 24 -0.23 -10.53 1.09
CA VAL A 24 0.84 -9.97 1.92
C VAL A 24 1.97 -11.00 2.03
N LEU A 25 3.21 -10.56 1.80
CA LEU A 25 4.38 -11.45 1.78
C LEU A 25 5.01 -11.67 3.16
N LEU A 26 4.50 -11.00 4.20
CA LEU A 26 5.00 -11.15 5.57
C LEU A 26 4.57 -12.49 6.16
N THR A 27 5.47 -13.10 6.92
CA THR A 27 5.30 -14.38 7.60
C THR A 27 5.43 -14.24 9.12
N LYS A 28 5.21 -15.32 9.86
CA LYS A 28 5.44 -15.33 11.31
C LYS A 28 6.87 -14.99 11.69
N ASP A 29 7.83 -15.26 10.82
CA ASP A 29 9.25 -14.96 11.06
C ASP A 29 9.55 -13.46 11.00
N ASP A 30 8.67 -12.66 10.36
CA ASP A 30 8.77 -11.20 10.27
C ASP A 30 8.13 -10.50 11.47
N VAL A 31 7.33 -11.21 12.25
CA VAL A 31 6.58 -10.62 13.37
C VAL A 31 7.50 -10.32 14.54
N ARG A 32 7.48 -9.07 14.99
CA ARG A 32 8.20 -8.57 16.18
C ARG A 32 7.20 -7.78 17.03
N GLY A 33 6.40 -8.52 17.83
CA GLY A 33 5.48 -7.91 18.79
C GLY A 33 6.21 -7.17 19.89
N GLU A 34 5.52 -6.31 20.64
CA GLU A 34 6.10 -5.49 21.70
C GLU A 34 6.90 -6.32 22.72
N SER A 35 6.39 -7.47 23.13
CA SER A 35 7.04 -8.38 24.07
C SER A 35 8.36 -9.00 23.56
N PHE A 36 8.62 -8.93 22.24
CA PHE A 36 9.92 -9.34 21.69
C PHE A 36 11.05 -8.46 22.23
N TYR A 37 10.75 -7.19 22.49
CA TYR A 37 11.73 -6.19 22.95
C TYR A 37 11.90 -6.15 24.45
N ASP A 38 11.07 -6.83 25.28
CA ASP A 38 11.16 -6.85 26.73
C ASP A 38 12.58 -7.09 27.27
N PRO A 39 13.35 -8.07 26.74
CA PRO A 39 14.73 -8.30 27.20
C PRO A 39 15.72 -7.16 26.89
N LEU A 40 15.36 -6.26 25.97
CA LEU A 40 16.20 -5.14 25.52
C LEU A 40 15.92 -3.84 26.26
N LEU A 41 14.77 -3.71 26.95
CA LEU A 41 14.31 -2.45 27.53
C LEU A 41 15.27 -1.92 28.61
N ALA A 42 15.76 -2.77 29.48
CA ALA A 42 16.75 -2.40 30.50
C ALA A 42 18.03 -1.83 29.88
N ARG A 43 18.52 -2.49 28.81
CA ARG A 43 19.72 -2.06 28.07
C ARG A 43 19.54 -0.70 27.40
N VAL A 44 18.32 -0.39 26.91
CA VAL A 44 18.03 0.94 26.37
C VAL A 44 18.21 2.01 27.45
N VAL A 45 17.67 1.78 28.65
CA VAL A 45 17.79 2.71 29.78
C VAL A 45 19.26 2.88 30.17
N GLU A 46 20.01 1.79 30.34
CA GLU A 46 21.45 1.82 30.65
C GLU A 46 22.23 2.66 29.62
N ARG A 47 22.01 2.42 28.32
CA ARG A 47 22.71 3.16 27.26
C ARG A 47 22.37 4.66 27.24
N LEU A 48 21.15 5.03 27.60
CA LEU A 48 20.74 6.44 27.74
C LEU A 48 21.37 7.09 29.00
N ASP A 49 21.43 6.37 30.12
CA ASP A 49 22.02 6.84 31.38
C ASP A 49 23.52 7.04 31.24
N GLU A 50 24.26 6.07 30.68
CA GLU A 50 25.69 6.15 30.39
C GLU A 50 26.05 7.40 29.55
N ARG A 51 25.13 7.92 28.74
CA ARG A 51 25.29 9.13 27.94
C ARG A 51 24.81 10.39 28.66
N GLY A 52 24.32 10.27 29.90
CA GLY A 52 23.78 11.40 30.66
C GLY A 52 22.53 12.03 30.04
N LEU A 53 21.73 11.24 29.30
CA LEU A 53 20.55 11.71 28.58
C LEU A 53 19.25 11.60 29.38
N LEU A 54 19.29 10.95 30.54
CA LEU A 54 18.14 10.77 31.42
C LEU A 54 18.08 11.87 32.49
N SER A 55 16.85 12.28 32.80
CA SER A 55 16.51 13.21 33.89
C SER A 55 15.37 12.62 34.71
N ASN A 56 15.30 12.96 36.00
CA ASN A 56 14.16 12.59 36.84
C ASN A 56 13.06 13.67 36.74
N ASN A 57 11.85 13.26 36.39
CA ASN A 57 10.69 14.12 36.42
C ASN A 57 9.55 13.42 37.19
N SER A 58 9.29 13.89 38.42
CA SER A 58 8.23 13.35 39.28
C SER A 58 8.33 11.85 39.52
N GLY A 59 9.56 11.33 39.67
CA GLY A 59 9.84 9.92 39.87
C GLY A 59 9.97 9.07 38.61
N ALA A 60 9.68 9.62 37.43
CA ALA A 60 9.90 8.96 36.16
C ALA A 60 11.26 9.37 35.54
N GLU A 61 11.90 8.44 34.84
CA GLU A 61 13.08 8.73 34.04
C GLU A 61 12.64 9.18 32.64
N VAL A 62 13.06 10.36 32.25
CA VAL A 62 12.62 11.03 31.03
C VAL A 62 13.81 11.58 30.24
N MET A 63 13.61 11.73 28.94
CA MET A 63 14.52 12.40 28.01
C MET A 63 13.83 13.59 27.35
N TYR A 64 14.57 14.66 27.09
CA TYR A 64 14.08 15.83 26.31
C TYR A 64 14.79 15.86 24.95
N PRO A 65 14.25 15.23 23.91
CA PRO A 65 14.94 15.07 22.63
C PRO A 65 14.92 16.30 21.74
N GLY A 66 14.25 17.39 22.14
CA GLY A 66 14.14 18.64 21.39
C GLY A 66 13.18 19.63 22.05
N ASP A 67 12.83 20.68 21.33
CA ASP A 67 12.07 21.84 21.83
C ASP A 67 10.54 21.64 21.81
N TRP A 68 10.06 20.40 21.93
CA TRP A 68 8.61 20.15 22.02
C TRP A 68 8.05 20.66 23.33
N LEU A 69 6.91 21.34 23.24
CA LEU A 69 6.20 21.88 24.40
C LEU A 69 4.87 21.16 24.62
N ASN A 70 4.50 21.00 25.89
CA ASN A 70 3.17 20.51 26.26
C ASN A 70 2.13 21.64 26.14
N ARG A 71 0.87 21.36 26.45
CA ARG A 71 -0.24 22.33 26.38
C ARG A 71 -0.07 23.53 27.30
N GLU A 72 0.79 23.44 28.31
CA GLU A 72 1.11 24.50 29.26
C GLU A 72 2.34 25.33 28.87
N GLY A 73 2.93 25.03 27.70
CA GLY A 73 4.16 25.70 27.23
C GLY A 73 5.44 25.24 27.93
N LYS A 74 5.41 24.14 28.68
CA LYS A 74 6.60 23.54 29.31
C LYS A 74 7.23 22.48 28.39
N PRO A 75 8.55 22.21 28.50
CA PRO A 75 9.20 21.16 27.76
C PRO A 75 8.47 19.82 27.89
N LEU A 76 8.20 19.18 26.76
CA LEU A 76 7.51 17.89 26.71
C LEU A 76 8.55 16.76 26.83
N PRO A 77 8.52 15.96 27.93
CA PRO A 77 9.43 14.84 28.07
C PRO A 77 8.99 13.63 27.27
N LEU A 78 9.95 12.86 26.77
CA LEU A 78 9.77 11.49 26.33
C LEU A 78 9.99 10.58 27.55
N ILE A 79 8.94 9.92 28.04
CA ILE A 79 9.00 9.06 29.21
C ILE A 79 9.68 7.74 28.80
N ILE A 80 10.80 7.44 29.42
CA ILE A 80 11.56 6.20 29.20
C ILE A 80 11.15 5.14 30.22
N ARG A 81 11.21 5.47 31.53
CA ARG A 81 10.74 4.58 32.60
C ARG A 81 9.82 5.33 33.56
N LYS A 82 8.68 4.73 33.84
CA LYS A 82 7.68 5.30 34.76
C LYS A 82 8.16 5.24 36.22
N GLY A 83 7.54 6.05 37.09
CA GLY A 83 7.88 6.07 38.53
C GLY A 83 7.60 4.75 39.26
N ASP A 84 6.76 3.88 38.72
CA ASP A 84 6.50 2.53 39.23
C ASP A 84 7.51 1.48 38.72
N GLY A 85 8.52 1.91 37.95
CA GLY A 85 9.54 1.06 37.36
C GLY A 85 9.16 0.44 36.01
N GLY A 86 7.92 0.61 35.54
CA GLY A 86 7.46 0.11 34.25
C GLY A 86 8.01 0.92 33.08
N TYR A 87 8.29 0.25 31.97
CA TYR A 87 8.72 0.91 30.74
C TYR A 87 7.55 1.56 29.98
N ASN A 88 7.86 2.53 29.13
CA ASN A 88 6.87 3.19 28.28
C ASN A 88 7.08 2.81 26.80
N TYR A 89 6.10 3.11 25.96
CA TYR A 89 6.14 2.85 24.50
C TYR A 89 7.42 3.41 23.84
N ALA A 90 7.87 4.57 24.27
CA ALA A 90 9.11 5.17 23.75
C ALA A 90 10.34 4.25 23.94
N THR A 91 10.40 3.50 25.05
CA THR A 91 11.51 2.58 25.32
C THR A 91 11.45 1.35 24.41
N SER A 92 10.24 0.82 24.17
CA SER A 92 10.00 -0.26 23.20
C SER A 92 10.35 0.17 21.78
N ASP A 93 9.99 1.41 21.39
CA ASP A 93 10.31 1.94 20.07
C ASP A 93 11.81 2.20 19.89
N LEU A 94 12.51 2.69 20.91
CA LEU A 94 13.98 2.81 20.90
C LEU A 94 14.67 1.45 20.82
N ALA A 95 14.17 0.44 21.55
CA ALA A 95 14.66 -0.93 21.46
C ALA A 95 14.45 -1.51 20.05
N CYS A 96 13.30 -1.21 19.43
CA CYS A 96 13.00 -1.59 18.07
C CYS A 96 13.97 -0.95 17.05
N ILE A 97 14.30 0.34 17.20
CA ILE A 97 15.29 1.02 16.37
C ILE A 97 16.65 0.35 16.49
N ILE A 98 17.12 0.10 17.73
CA ILE A 98 18.39 -0.58 17.99
C ILE A 98 18.41 -1.95 17.31
N ASP A 99 17.36 -2.74 17.46
CA ASP A 99 17.24 -4.07 16.84
C ASP A 99 17.32 -4.02 15.31
N ARG A 100 16.63 -3.06 14.71
CA ARG A 100 16.64 -2.88 13.26
C ARG A 100 17.99 -2.43 12.71
N VAL A 101 18.65 -1.53 13.39
CA VAL A 101 19.98 -1.04 13.00
C VAL A 101 21.05 -2.06 13.30
N GLU A 102 21.16 -2.51 14.57
CA GLU A 102 22.30 -3.34 15.01
C GLU A 102 22.18 -4.80 14.59
N ARG A 103 20.97 -5.40 14.59
CA ARG A 103 20.77 -6.81 14.24
C ARG A 103 20.39 -7.03 12.80
N LEU A 104 19.47 -6.22 12.26
CA LEU A 104 19.01 -6.36 10.86
C LEU A 104 19.90 -5.61 9.86
N GLY A 105 20.72 -4.66 10.30
CA GLY A 105 21.56 -3.84 9.43
C GLY A 105 20.73 -2.94 8.51
N ALA A 106 19.59 -2.41 8.99
CA ALA A 106 18.70 -1.60 8.18
C ALA A 106 19.23 -0.17 8.06
N ASP A 107 19.36 0.32 6.84
CA ASP A 107 19.73 1.71 6.51
C ASP A 107 18.50 2.63 6.52
N ASP A 108 17.35 2.11 6.01
CA ASP A 108 16.09 2.82 5.91
C ASP A 108 15.03 2.24 6.86
N LEU A 109 14.57 3.04 7.83
CA LEU A 109 13.54 2.67 8.79
C LEU A 109 12.22 3.40 8.44
N VAL A 110 11.26 2.67 7.89
CA VAL A 110 9.96 3.20 7.47
C VAL A 110 8.87 2.71 8.42
N TYR A 111 8.20 3.63 9.12
CA TYR A 111 7.14 3.36 10.10
C TYR A 111 5.78 3.75 9.51
N VAL A 112 5.00 2.76 9.08
CA VAL A 112 3.64 2.97 8.56
C VAL A 112 2.66 2.91 9.73
N VAL A 113 2.27 4.07 10.25
CA VAL A 113 1.45 4.20 11.47
C VAL A 113 0.49 5.38 11.31
N GLY A 114 -0.66 5.34 12.01
CA GLY A 114 -1.69 6.39 11.97
C GLY A 114 -1.15 7.80 12.25
N ALA A 115 -1.78 8.80 11.65
CA ALA A 115 -1.32 10.20 11.68
C ALA A 115 -1.28 10.80 13.10
N GLU A 116 -2.09 10.26 14.02
CA GLU A 116 -2.15 10.70 15.42
C GLU A 116 -0.86 10.45 16.18
N GLN A 117 0.01 9.53 15.73
CA GLN A 117 1.29 9.23 16.37
C GLN A 117 2.47 10.05 15.82
N LYS A 118 2.22 11.04 14.95
CA LYS A 118 3.27 11.83 14.29
C LYS A 118 4.25 12.44 15.28
N GLN A 119 3.77 13.11 16.34
CA GLN A 119 4.61 13.76 17.33
C GLN A 119 5.46 12.73 18.11
N HIS A 120 4.87 11.59 18.46
CA HIS A 120 5.56 10.52 19.16
C HIS A 120 6.79 10.04 18.35
N PHE A 121 6.60 9.70 17.06
CA PHE A 121 7.71 9.25 16.22
C PHE A 121 8.75 10.34 15.96
N GLN A 122 8.35 11.60 15.83
CA GLN A 122 9.32 12.70 15.74
C GLN A 122 10.23 12.75 16.97
N MET A 123 9.65 12.60 18.18
CA MET A 123 10.41 12.61 19.43
C MET A 123 11.28 11.35 19.56
N VAL A 124 10.77 10.16 19.20
CA VAL A 124 11.53 8.89 19.25
C VAL A 124 12.73 8.93 18.29
N PHE A 125 12.54 9.39 17.05
CA PHE A 125 13.65 9.49 16.09
C PHE A 125 14.70 10.52 16.53
N ALA A 126 14.30 11.67 17.08
CA ALA A 126 15.22 12.65 17.63
C ALA A 126 16.00 12.07 18.82
N ALA A 127 15.32 11.36 19.74
CA ALA A 127 15.94 10.68 20.85
C ALA A 127 16.96 9.63 20.39
N ALA A 128 16.60 8.82 19.38
CA ALA A 128 17.49 7.80 18.82
C ALA A 128 18.75 8.40 18.18
N ARG A 129 18.65 9.55 17.50
CA ARG A 129 19.80 10.28 16.95
C ARG A 129 20.71 10.83 18.04
N ILE A 130 20.15 11.53 19.02
CA ILE A 130 20.91 12.08 20.17
C ILE A 130 21.60 10.96 20.95
N ALA A 131 20.91 9.83 21.10
CA ALA A 131 21.47 8.64 21.76
C ALA A 131 22.48 7.86 20.89
N GLY A 132 22.71 8.26 19.64
CA GLY A 132 23.60 7.55 18.73
C GLY A 132 23.11 6.15 18.33
N PHE A 133 21.80 5.88 18.43
CA PHE A 133 21.17 4.64 17.94
C PHE A 133 20.89 4.72 16.43
N LEU A 134 20.70 5.93 15.91
CA LEU A 134 20.66 6.26 14.50
C LEU A 134 21.87 7.14 14.16
N GLN A 135 22.67 6.70 13.21
CA GLN A 135 23.81 7.45 12.64
C GLN A 135 23.34 8.28 11.44
N ASP A 136 24.23 9.12 10.87
CA ASP A 136 23.89 10.01 9.75
C ASP A 136 23.49 9.25 8.47
N GLU A 137 24.05 8.06 8.27
CA GLU A 137 23.72 7.17 7.14
C GLU A 137 22.33 6.55 7.21
N HIS A 138 21.73 6.45 8.41
CA HIS A 138 20.40 5.87 8.57
C HIS A 138 19.30 6.89 8.29
N THR A 139 18.28 6.48 7.55
CA THR A 139 17.04 7.26 7.45
C THR A 139 15.96 6.72 8.37
N SER A 140 15.11 7.59 8.89
CA SER A 140 13.94 7.21 9.69
C SER A 140 12.74 8.06 9.27
N LYS A 141 11.68 7.41 8.80
CA LYS A 141 10.50 8.09 8.26
C LYS A 141 9.22 7.56 8.89
N HIS A 142 8.39 8.45 9.43
CA HIS A 142 7.00 8.14 9.74
C HIS A 142 6.16 8.36 8.48
N VAL A 143 5.48 7.32 8.04
CA VAL A 143 4.55 7.31 6.90
C VAL A 143 3.13 7.28 7.46
N PRO A 144 2.52 8.46 7.71
CA PRO A 144 1.21 8.53 8.32
C PRO A 144 0.11 8.12 7.33
N PHE A 145 -0.98 7.57 7.87
CA PHE A 145 -2.21 7.34 7.12
C PHE A 145 -3.42 7.88 7.87
N GLY A 146 -4.45 8.29 7.10
CA GLY A 146 -5.73 8.79 7.60
C GLY A 146 -6.71 7.66 7.92
N LEU A 147 -7.97 8.03 8.15
CA LEU A 147 -9.04 7.13 8.52
C LEU A 147 -9.89 6.72 7.32
N VAL A 148 -10.43 5.51 7.37
CA VAL A 148 -11.52 5.07 6.49
C VAL A 148 -12.84 5.43 7.15
N LEU A 149 -13.64 6.26 6.46
CA LEU A 149 -14.89 6.79 6.96
C LEU A 149 -16.08 6.06 6.32
N GLY A 150 -17.16 5.95 7.04
CA GLY A 150 -18.46 5.54 6.51
C GLY A 150 -19.13 6.66 5.72
N SER A 151 -20.23 6.36 5.04
CA SER A 151 -21.01 7.32 4.26
C SER A 151 -21.58 8.48 5.10
N ASP A 152 -21.67 8.31 6.41
CA ASP A 152 -22.06 9.34 7.38
C ASP A 152 -20.92 10.26 7.82
N GLY A 153 -19.71 10.08 7.28
CA GLY A 153 -18.48 10.78 7.68
C GLY A 153 -17.92 10.37 9.04
N GLY A 154 -18.52 9.40 9.73
CA GLY A 154 -18.00 8.81 10.94
C GLY A 154 -17.05 7.64 10.65
N LYS A 155 -16.44 7.05 11.70
CA LYS A 155 -15.63 5.84 11.54
C LYS A 155 -16.47 4.73 10.90
N LEU A 156 -15.89 4.00 9.96
CA LEU A 156 -16.55 2.89 9.28
C LEU A 156 -17.08 1.86 10.29
N LYS A 157 -18.39 1.57 10.22
CA LYS A 157 -19.10 0.66 11.15
C LYS A 157 -19.81 -0.44 10.37
N SER A 158 -19.94 -1.61 10.99
CA SER A 158 -20.78 -2.69 10.49
C SER A 158 -22.28 -2.30 10.56
N ARG A 159 -23.14 -3.03 9.82
CA ARG A 159 -24.61 -2.87 9.90
C ARG A 159 -25.16 -3.02 11.32
N SER A 160 -24.49 -3.78 12.18
CA SER A 160 -24.82 -3.96 13.59
C SER A 160 -24.25 -2.87 14.52
N GLY A 161 -23.55 -1.84 13.98
CA GLY A 161 -23.00 -0.71 14.73
C GLY A 161 -21.63 -0.93 15.35
N GLY A 162 -21.03 -2.11 15.19
CA GLY A 162 -19.66 -2.42 15.62
C GLY A 162 -18.59 -2.03 14.59
N ALA A 163 -17.30 -2.17 14.93
CA ALA A 163 -16.23 -2.06 13.97
C ALA A 163 -16.34 -3.18 12.91
N ILE A 164 -16.15 -2.84 11.62
CA ILE A 164 -16.08 -3.84 10.55
C ILE A 164 -14.74 -4.55 10.68
N ARG A 165 -14.75 -5.89 10.69
CA ARG A 165 -13.52 -6.66 10.56
C ARG A 165 -13.06 -6.63 9.10
N LEU A 166 -11.76 -6.50 8.89
CA LEU A 166 -11.19 -6.44 7.52
C LEU A 166 -11.55 -7.69 6.71
N LEU A 167 -11.52 -8.87 7.33
CA LEU A 167 -11.90 -10.12 6.68
C LEU A 167 -13.34 -10.08 6.12
N ASP A 168 -14.32 -9.62 6.94
CA ASP A 168 -15.71 -9.52 6.51
C ASP A 168 -15.86 -8.56 5.31
N LEU A 169 -15.09 -7.47 5.30
CA LEU A 169 -15.06 -6.51 4.20
C LEU A 169 -14.49 -7.14 2.92
N LEU A 170 -13.41 -7.90 3.02
CA LEU A 170 -12.80 -8.56 1.87
C LEU A 170 -13.74 -9.63 1.29
N GLN A 171 -14.39 -10.43 2.14
CA GLN A 171 -15.35 -11.45 1.72
C GLN A 171 -16.59 -10.83 1.04
N GLU A 172 -17.12 -9.73 1.59
CA GLU A 172 -18.22 -8.98 0.95
C GLU A 172 -17.80 -8.42 -0.42
N ALA A 173 -16.56 -7.92 -0.57
CA ALA A 173 -16.03 -7.43 -1.85
C ALA A 173 -15.98 -8.56 -2.90
N ILE A 174 -15.49 -9.75 -2.52
CA ILE A 174 -15.42 -10.93 -3.39
C ILE A 174 -16.82 -11.38 -3.79
N GLN A 175 -17.77 -11.44 -2.84
CA GLN A 175 -19.14 -11.83 -3.14
C GLN A 175 -19.80 -10.89 -4.14
N ARG A 176 -19.71 -9.57 -3.94
CA ARG A 176 -20.26 -8.56 -4.87
C ARG A 176 -19.61 -8.63 -6.25
N ALA A 177 -18.29 -8.85 -6.30
CA ALA A 177 -17.58 -9.06 -7.55
C ALA A 177 -18.07 -10.32 -8.27
N SER A 178 -18.32 -11.44 -7.54
CA SER A 178 -18.85 -12.68 -8.08
C SER A 178 -20.24 -12.48 -8.74
N GLU A 179 -21.12 -11.78 -8.07
CA GLU A 179 -22.44 -11.43 -8.62
C GLU A 179 -22.31 -10.60 -9.91
N ALA A 180 -21.43 -9.58 -9.90
CA ALA A 180 -21.20 -8.73 -11.06
C ALA A 180 -20.60 -9.49 -12.27
N VAL A 181 -19.64 -10.38 -12.02
CA VAL A 181 -19.01 -11.22 -13.07
C VAL A 181 -19.98 -12.23 -13.63
N SER A 182 -20.73 -12.94 -12.77
CA SER A 182 -21.73 -13.94 -13.19
C SER A 182 -22.82 -13.33 -14.07
N ASN A 183 -23.32 -12.15 -13.71
CA ASN A 183 -24.36 -11.46 -14.48
C ASN A 183 -23.87 -11.02 -15.87
N ARG A 184 -22.59 -10.70 -16.02
CA ARG A 184 -22.00 -10.25 -17.31
C ARG A 184 -21.57 -11.40 -18.20
N ASN A 185 -21.22 -12.54 -17.61
CA ASN A 185 -20.63 -13.69 -18.31
C ASN A 185 -21.36 -14.99 -17.99
N PRO A 186 -22.61 -15.20 -18.45
CA PRO A 186 -23.43 -16.36 -18.08
C PRO A 186 -22.86 -17.71 -18.60
N GLY A 187 -21.82 -17.70 -19.43
CA GLY A 187 -21.17 -18.90 -19.95
C GLY A 187 -19.89 -19.31 -19.21
N MET A 188 -19.49 -18.60 -18.17
CA MET A 188 -18.31 -18.97 -17.36
C MET A 188 -18.62 -20.08 -16.37
N THR A 189 -17.63 -20.93 -16.09
CA THR A 189 -17.71 -21.93 -15.03
C THR A 189 -17.64 -21.28 -13.65
N SER A 190 -18.17 -21.94 -12.62
CA SER A 190 -18.12 -21.44 -11.23
C SER A 190 -16.66 -21.17 -10.78
N SER A 191 -15.72 -22.01 -11.14
CA SER A 191 -14.30 -21.85 -10.79
C SER A 191 -13.67 -20.63 -11.46
N GLU A 192 -14.01 -20.33 -12.72
CA GLU A 192 -13.56 -19.11 -13.41
C GLU A 192 -14.13 -17.88 -12.74
N ILE A 193 -15.43 -17.90 -12.40
CA ILE A 193 -16.11 -16.81 -11.70
C ILE A 193 -15.46 -16.53 -10.33
N GLU A 194 -15.19 -17.58 -9.54
CA GLU A 194 -14.55 -17.46 -8.24
C GLU A 194 -13.15 -16.83 -8.33
N SER A 195 -12.32 -17.30 -9.27
CA SER A 195 -10.97 -16.77 -9.48
C SER A 195 -10.99 -15.29 -9.90
N ILE A 196 -11.85 -14.93 -10.85
CA ILE A 196 -11.99 -13.57 -11.34
C ILE A 196 -12.59 -12.66 -10.25
N ALA A 197 -13.60 -13.13 -9.51
CA ALA A 197 -14.24 -12.39 -8.43
C ALA A 197 -13.26 -12.08 -7.30
N MET A 198 -12.40 -13.04 -6.94
CA MET A 198 -11.33 -12.82 -5.96
C MET A 198 -10.39 -11.72 -6.42
N SER A 199 -9.88 -11.80 -7.65
CA SER A 199 -8.99 -10.79 -8.23
C SER A 199 -9.63 -9.40 -8.27
N ILE A 200 -10.91 -9.29 -8.70
CA ILE A 200 -11.64 -8.03 -8.78
C ILE A 200 -11.96 -7.48 -7.38
N GLY A 201 -12.50 -8.30 -6.48
CA GLY A 201 -12.92 -7.87 -5.15
C GLY A 201 -11.74 -7.36 -4.32
N ILE A 202 -10.67 -8.15 -4.25
CA ILE A 202 -9.44 -7.75 -3.55
C ILE A 202 -8.77 -6.56 -4.23
N GLY A 203 -8.67 -6.56 -5.56
CA GLY A 203 -8.11 -5.45 -6.33
C GLY A 203 -8.87 -4.15 -6.12
N ALA A 204 -10.20 -4.19 -6.03
CA ALA A 204 -11.04 -3.03 -5.78
C ALA A 204 -10.78 -2.42 -4.39
N VAL A 205 -10.68 -3.25 -3.33
CA VAL A 205 -10.37 -2.80 -1.97
C VAL A 205 -8.99 -2.16 -1.92
N LYS A 206 -7.96 -2.85 -2.41
CA LYS A 206 -6.58 -2.35 -2.44
C LYS A 206 -6.45 -1.04 -3.21
N TYR A 207 -7.03 -0.98 -4.41
CA TYR A 207 -6.98 0.24 -5.22
C TYR A 207 -7.70 1.41 -4.56
N SER A 208 -8.85 1.18 -3.93
CA SER A 208 -9.60 2.22 -3.24
C SER A 208 -8.80 2.86 -2.10
N ASP A 209 -8.05 2.05 -1.37
CA ASP A 209 -7.17 2.52 -0.31
C ASP A 209 -5.95 3.26 -0.86
N LEU A 210 -5.26 2.65 -1.84
CA LEU A 210 -3.99 3.14 -2.37
C LEU A 210 -4.11 4.36 -3.30
N LYS A 211 -5.27 4.60 -3.93
CA LYS A 211 -5.46 5.74 -4.84
C LYS A 211 -5.60 7.08 -4.11
N ALA A 212 -6.02 7.06 -2.85
CA ALA A 212 -6.11 8.25 -2.03
C ALA A 212 -4.71 8.70 -1.58
N ASP A 213 -4.51 10.01 -1.43
CA ASP A 213 -3.37 10.49 -0.66
C ASP A 213 -3.49 9.94 0.76
N ARG A 214 -2.54 9.05 1.15
CA ARG A 214 -2.58 8.34 2.42
C ARG A 214 -2.72 9.22 3.66
N THR A 215 -2.34 10.49 3.56
CA THR A 215 -2.45 11.46 4.68
C THR A 215 -3.87 11.99 4.88
N LYS A 216 -4.80 11.67 3.97
CA LYS A 216 -6.18 12.13 4.00
C LYS A 216 -7.13 11.00 4.36
N ASP A 217 -8.18 11.36 5.08
CA ASP A 217 -9.31 10.46 5.27
C ASP A 217 -10.07 10.26 3.95
N TYR A 218 -10.64 9.05 3.74
CA TYR A 218 -11.52 8.81 2.60
C TYR A 218 -12.80 8.10 3.00
N VAL A 219 -13.87 8.35 2.22
CA VAL A 219 -15.17 7.71 2.46
C VAL A 219 -15.22 6.40 1.67
N PHE A 220 -15.55 5.33 2.37
CA PHE A 220 -15.74 4.00 1.81
C PHE A 220 -17.12 3.91 1.13
N ASP A 221 -17.14 3.48 -0.14
CA ASP A 221 -18.35 3.35 -0.95
C ASP A 221 -18.27 2.10 -1.83
N TRP A 222 -19.16 1.14 -1.60
CA TRP A 222 -19.22 -0.13 -2.30
C TRP A 222 -19.47 0.02 -3.81
N GLU A 223 -20.44 0.83 -4.19
CA GLU A 223 -20.84 0.98 -5.58
C GLU A 223 -19.72 1.61 -6.40
N ARG A 224 -19.12 2.66 -5.86
CA ARG A 224 -18.00 3.35 -6.48
C ARG A 224 -16.76 2.46 -6.59
N MET A 225 -16.46 1.69 -5.54
CA MET A 225 -15.23 0.88 -5.48
C MET A 225 -15.25 -0.27 -6.49
N LEU A 226 -16.40 -0.93 -6.68
CA LEU A 226 -16.59 -2.06 -7.58
C LEU A 226 -17.03 -1.65 -9.00
N SER A 227 -17.14 -0.36 -9.27
CA SER A 227 -17.50 0.14 -10.61
C SER A 227 -16.41 -0.20 -11.64
N PHE A 228 -16.84 -0.60 -12.83
CA PHE A 228 -15.98 -0.77 -14.01
C PHE A 228 -15.77 0.53 -14.79
N GLU A 229 -16.14 1.64 -14.20
CA GLU A 229 -15.99 2.99 -14.77
C GLU A 229 -15.31 3.91 -13.76
N GLY A 230 -14.61 4.92 -14.25
CA GLY A 230 -13.93 5.91 -13.43
C GLY A 230 -12.60 5.39 -12.85
N GLU A 231 -12.17 5.98 -11.73
CA GLU A 231 -10.89 5.70 -11.10
C GLU A 231 -11.00 4.55 -10.09
N THR A 232 -11.04 3.30 -10.61
CA THR A 232 -11.26 2.08 -9.83
C THR A 232 -10.29 0.97 -10.23
N GLY A 233 -10.04 0.03 -9.30
CA GLY A 233 -9.25 -1.18 -9.59
C GLY A 233 -9.86 -2.01 -10.72
N PRO A 234 -11.16 -2.35 -10.67
CA PRO A 234 -11.85 -3.08 -11.74
C PRO A 234 -11.74 -2.44 -13.11
N TYR A 235 -11.76 -1.10 -13.20
CA TYR A 235 -11.55 -0.39 -14.47
C TYR A 235 -10.17 -0.66 -15.07
N LEU A 236 -9.12 -0.61 -14.28
CA LEU A 236 -7.74 -0.90 -14.72
C LEU A 236 -7.57 -2.37 -15.11
N GLN A 237 -8.12 -3.28 -14.32
CA GLN A 237 -8.10 -4.71 -14.60
C GLN A 237 -8.85 -5.03 -15.91
N TYR A 238 -9.99 -4.39 -16.11
CA TYR A 238 -10.77 -4.53 -17.36
C TYR A 238 -10.00 -3.98 -18.57
N ALA A 239 -9.33 -2.82 -18.45
CA ALA A 239 -8.49 -2.28 -19.51
C ALA A 239 -7.37 -3.27 -19.90
N HIS A 240 -6.70 -3.86 -18.91
CA HIS A 240 -5.69 -4.90 -19.14
C HIS A 240 -6.28 -6.13 -19.83
N ALA A 241 -7.40 -6.70 -19.34
CA ALA A 241 -8.05 -7.86 -19.94
C ALA A 241 -8.49 -7.60 -21.40
N ARG A 242 -8.99 -6.40 -21.69
CA ARG A 242 -9.33 -5.97 -23.07
C ARG A 242 -8.11 -5.97 -23.97
N ILE A 243 -6.96 -5.44 -23.51
CA ILE A 243 -5.71 -5.47 -24.27
C ILE A 243 -5.29 -6.91 -24.55
N ARG A 244 -5.31 -7.80 -23.55
CA ARG A 244 -4.98 -9.22 -23.74
C ARG A 244 -5.89 -9.89 -24.77
N SER A 245 -7.18 -9.54 -24.79
CA SER A 245 -8.13 -10.03 -25.81
C SER A 245 -7.80 -9.52 -27.23
N ILE A 246 -7.33 -8.28 -27.38
CA ILE A 246 -6.89 -7.74 -28.68
C ILE A 246 -5.67 -8.49 -29.16
N LEU A 247 -4.65 -8.66 -28.31
CA LEU A 247 -3.42 -9.38 -28.63
C LEU A 247 -3.70 -10.84 -29.01
N ALA A 248 -4.56 -11.54 -28.28
CA ALA A 248 -4.94 -12.91 -28.62
C ALA A 248 -5.61 -13.02 -30.00
N ARG A 249 -6.43 -12.03 -30.39
CA ARG A 249 -7.08 -12.01 -31.72
C ARG A 249 -6.13 -11.61 -32.84
N SER A 250 -5.06 -10.87 -32.55
CA SER A 250 -4.09 -10.46 -33.57
C SER A 250 -3.27 -11.63 -34.11
N GLY A 251 -3.22 -12.78 -33.39
CA GLY A 251 -2.40 -13.94 -33.75
C GLY A 251 -0.89 -13.66 -33.71
N SER A 252 -0.49 -12.46 -33.29
CA SER A 252 0.92 -12.09 -33.12
C SER A 252 1.31 -12.19 -31.64
N GLU A 253 2.34 -12.98 -31.35
CA GLU A 253 3.17 -12.71 -30.19
C GLU A 253 3.91 -11.40 -30.48
N ALA A 254 3.30 -10.28 -30.10
CA ALA A 254 3.96 -8.99 -30.20
C ALA A 254 5.15 -8.99 -29.23
N SER A 255 6.33 -9.32 -29.77
CA SER A 255 7.57 -9.14 -29.05
C SER A 255 7.86 -7.64 -29.01
N VAL A 256 7.94 -7.07 -27.80
CA VAL A 256 8.39 -5.70 -27.56
C VAL A 256 9.87 -5.51 -27.99
N ASP A 257 10.56 -6.60 -28.34
CA ASP A 257 11.98 -6.66 -28.67
C ASP A 257 12.34 -6.06 -30.03
N ASN A 258 11.35 -5.69 -30.86
CA ASN A 258 11.63 -4.97 -32.09
C ASN A 258 11.36 -3.48 -31.89
N PRO A 259 12.40 -2.62 -31.78
CA PRO A 259 12.22 -1.18 -31.67
C PRO A 259 11.72 -0.64 -33.02
N ALA A 260 10.45 -0.91 -33.32
CA ALA A 260 9.80 -0.28 -34.46
C ALA A 260 9.83 1.24 -34.22
N MET A 261 10.20 1.97 -35.26
CA MET A 261 10.11 3.42 -35.22
C MET A 261 8.63 3.77 -35.31
N TYR A 262 8.03 4.14 -34.19
CA TYR A 262 6.62 4.50 -34.11
C TYR A 262 6.37 5.83 -34.84
N THR A 263 5.47 5.83 -35.80
CA THR A 263 5.09 7.03 -36.53
C THR A 263 4.04 7.85 -35.79
N LEU A 264 3.22 7.21 -34.96
CA LEU A 264 2.16 7.80 -34.13
C LEU A 264 1.32 8.84 -34.89
N PRO A 265 0.62 8.43 -35.99
CA PRO A 265 0.00 9.36 -36.92
C PRO A 265 -1.21 10.10 -36.34
N SER A 266 -1.80 9.63 -35.23
CA SER A 266 -2.93 10.28 -34.55
C SER A 266 -2.55 10.94 -33.23
N ASN A 267 -3.37 11.89 -32.80
CA ASN A 267 -3.23 12.53 -31.49
C ASN A 267 -3.43 11.53 -30.35
N GLU A 268 -4.31 10.55 -30.53
CA GLU A 268 -4.63 9.50 -29.56
C GLU A 268 -3.45 8.59 -29.34
N GLU A 269 -2.77 8.15 -30.40
CA GLU A 269 -1.52 7.36 -30.34
C GLU A 269 -0.41 8.13 -29.64
N ALA A 270 -0.21 9.40 -30.03
CA ALA A 270 0.79 10.26 -29.42
C ALA A 270 0.48 10.56 -27.93
N ARG A 271 -0.80 10.68 -27.56
CA ARG A 271 -1.21 10.85 -26.18
C ARG A 271 -0.93 9.59 -25.35
N LEU A 272 -1.30 8.41 -25.85
CA LEU A 272 -1.04 7.15 -25.16
C LEU A 272 0.46 6.94 -24.97
N ALA A 273 1.27 7.17 -25.98
CA ALA A 273 2.71 7.06 -25.89
C ALA A 273 3.32 8.00 -24.82
N ARG A 274 2.84 9.24 -24.71
CA ARG A 274 3.30 10.19 -23.68
C ARG A 274 2.94 9.70 -22.26
N GLU A 275 1.73 9.18 -22.04
CA GLU A 275 1.33 8.66 -20.74
C GLU A 275 2.15 7.40 -20.36
N ILE A 276 2.49 6.56 -21.34
CA ILE A 276 3.38 5.40 -21.16
C ILE A 276 4.77 5.86 -20.73
N LEU A 277 5.35 6.83 -21.45
CA LEU A 277 6.69 7.36 -21.15
C LEU A 277 6.79 8.05 -19.78
N ALA A 278 5.67 8.55 -19.25
CA ALA A 278 5.62 9.15 -17.91
C ALA A 278 5.53 8.12 -16.75
N PHE A 279 5.37 6.83 -17.05
CA PHE A 279 5.21 5.81 -16.02
C PHE A 279 6.46 5.61 -15.14
N PRO A 280 7.71 5.54 -15.67
CA PRO A 280 8.91 5.44 -14.85
C PRO A 280 9.03 6.58 -13.83
N ASP A 281 8.81 7.83 -14.26
CA ASP A 281 8.86 9.00 -13.36
C ASP A 281 7.80 8.92 -12.24
N ALA A 282 6.62 8.36 -12.55
CA ALA A 282 5.58 8.15 -11.55
C ALA A 282 5.98 7.09 -10.52
N VAL A 283 6.71 6.05 -10.93
CA VAL A 283 7.24 5.01 -10.03
C VAL A 283 8.34 5.60 -9.14
N ASP A 284 9.29 6.35 -9.70
CA ASP A 284 10.35 6.99 -8.93
C ASP A 284 9.80 8.00 -7.92
N THR A 285 8.79 8.78 -8.33
CA THR A 285 8.11 9.71 -7.43
C THR A 285 7.37 8.95 -6.31
N ALA A 286 6.68 7.86 -6.65
CA ALA A 286 5.99 7.05 -5.65
C ALA A 286 6.95 6.44 -4.63
N ALA A 287 8.12 5.98 -5.07
CA ALA A 287 9.14 5.40 -4.20
C ALA A 287 9.77 6.47 -3.29
N SER A 288 10.17 7.62 -3.82
CA SER A 288 10.81 8.68 -3.06
C SER A 288 9.88 9.35 -2.04
N GLU A 289 8.60 9.55 -2.42
CA GLU A 289 7.57 10.14 -1.55
C GLU A 289 6.87 9.10 -0.67
N LEU A 290 7.13 7.79 -0.86
CA LEU A 290 6.40 6.68 -0.25
C LEU A 290 4.88 6.82 -0.49
N ALA A 291 4.48 7.13 -1.73
CA ALA A 291 3.15 7.59 -2.11
C ALA A 291 2.53 6.75 -3.24
N PRO A 292 1.96 5.55 -2.95
CA PRO A 292 1.41 4.64 -3.96
C PRO A 292 0.36 5.28 -4.88
N HIS A 293 -0.36 6.31 -4.41
CA HIS A 293 -1.36 7.01 -5.20
C HIS A 293 -0.79 7.66 -6.49
N ARG A 294 0.53 7.89 -6.56
CA ARG A 294 1.20 8.38 -7.78
C ARG A 294 1.12 7.35 -8.89
N ILE A 295 1.35 6.07 -8.57
CA ILE A 295 1.19 4.95 -9.51
C ILE A 295 -0.28 4.82 -9.91
N CYS A 296 -1.21 4.79 -8.95
CA CYS A 296 -2.65 4.71 -9.24
C CYS A 296 -3.09 5.77 -10.25
N LYS A 297 -2.68 7.02 -10.02
CA LYS A 297 -3.01 8.14 -10.91
C LYS A 297 -2.44 7.97 -12.31
N GLN A 298 -1.20 7.49 -12.44
CA GLN A 298 -0.58 7.28 -13.75
C GLN A 298 -1.23 6.14 -14.51
N LEU A 299 -1.52 5.00 -13.84
CA LEU A 299 -2.25 3.89 -14.44
C LEU A 299 -3.63 4.31 -14.95
N HIS A 300 -4.33 5.14 -14.18
CA HIS A 300 -5.63 5.68 -14.61
C HIS A 300 -5.51 6.54 -15.87
N ARG A 301 -4.50 7.43 -15.96
CA ARG A 301 -4.23 8.24 -17.15
C ARG A 301 -3.91 7.39 -18.37
N ILE A 302 -3.06 6.36 -18.20
CA ILE A 302 -2.74 5.41 -19.26
C ILE A 302 -4.00 4.70 -19.74
N SER A 303 -4.85 4.21 -18.82
CA SER A 303 -6.08 3.51 -19.18
C SER A 303 -7.09 4.41 -19.89
N GLN A 304 -7.19 5.69 -19.50
CA GLN A 304 -8.03 6.67 -20.21
C GLN A 304 -7.49 6.96 -21.62
N ALA A 305 -6.16 7.15 -21.75
CA ALA A 305 -5.53 7.38 -23.04
C ALA A 305 -5.69 6.15 -23.96
N PHE A 306 -5.54 4.93 -23.40
CA PHE A 306 -5.81 3.69 -24.12
C PHE A 306 -7.28 3.58 -24.55
N GLY A 307 -8.25 3.95 -23.70
CA GLY A 307 -9.66 3.97 -24.07
C GLY A 307 -9.93 4.85 -25.28
N SER A 308 -9.39 6.07 -25.31
CA SER A 308 -9.49 6.99 -26.44
C SER A 308 -8.80 6.45 -27.70
N PHE A 309 -7.59 5.89 -27.54
CA PHE A 309 -6.88 5.24 -28.65
C PHE A 309 -7.70 4.08 -29.23
N TYR A 310 -8.22 3.20 -28.39
CA TYR A 310 -8.98 2.04 -28.84
C TYR A 310 -10.27 2.43 -29.59
N GLU A 311 -10.93 3.51 -29.20
CA GLU A 311 -12.15 4.01 -29.82
C GLU A 311 -11.89 4.63 -31.21
N HIS A 312 -10.78 5.36 -31.38
CA HIS A 312 -10.52 6.14 -32.58
C HIS A 312 -9.46 5.54 -33.51
N CYS A 313 -8.67 4.58 -33.03
CA CYS A 313 -7.58 3.96 -33.79
C CYS A 313 -7.80 2.45 -33.92
N PRO A 314 -8.50 1.95 -34.93
CA PRO A 314 -8.67 0.51 -35.16
C PRO A 314 -7.31 -0.20 -35.17
N VAL A 315 -7.16 -1.25 -34.35
CA VAL A 315 -5.86 -1.96 -34.19
C VAL A 315 -5.67 -3.00 -35.29
N LEU A 316 -6.71 -3.78 -35.59
CA LEU A 316 -6.66 -4.87 -36.57
C LEU A 316 -7.09 -4.34 -37.94
N ILE A 317 -6.17 -3.70 -38.65
CA ILE A 317 -6.36 -3.08 -39.98
C ILE A 317 -5.55 -3.81 -41.05
N GLU A 318 -5.81 -3.50 -42.33
CA GLU A 318 -5.13 -4.10 -43.49
C GLU A 318 -3.69 -3.57 -43.69
N ASP A 319 -3.41 -2.31 -43.28
CA ASP A 319 -2.05 -1.74 -43.34
C ASP A 319 -1.14 -2.46 -42.33
N ASP A 320 -0.28 -3.32 -42.86
CA ASP A 320 0.60 -4.16 -42.03
C ASP A 320 1.53 -3.35 -41.13
N SER A 321 2.10 -2.24 -41.62
CA SER A 321 3.02 -1.40 -40.85
C SER A 321 2.34 -0.77 -39.67
N LEU A 322 1.23 -0.07 -39.91
CA LEU A 322 0.47 0.59 -38.86
C LEU A 322 -0.21 -0.40 -37.92
N ARG A 323 -0.63 -1.58 -38.40
CA ARG A 323 -1.14 -2.65 -37.57
C ARG A 323 -0.09 -3.14 -36.57
N VAL A 324 1.14 -3.38 -37.01
CA VAL A 324 2.25 -3.81 -36.12
C VAL A 324 2.55 -2.75 -35.08
N GLU A 325 2.61 -1.46 -35.44
CA GLU A 325 2.81 -0.37 -34.50
C GLU A 325 1.71 -0.33 -33.42
N ARG A 326 0.42 -0.43 -33.82
CA ARG A 326 -0.72 -0.41 -32.90
C ARG A 326 -0.80 -1.63 -32.00
N ILE A 327 -0.46 -2.82 -32.53
CA ILE A 327 -0.35 -4.04 -31.72
C ILE A 327 0.78 -3.91 -30.67
N SER A 328 1.95 -3.40 -31.08
CA SER A 328 3.07 -3.16 -30.16
C SER A 328 2.73 -2.13 -29.09
N LEU A 329 2.01 -1.05 -29.45
CA LEU A 329 1.53 -0.06 -28.48
C LEU A 329 0.51 -0.66 -27.49
N CYS A 330 -0.38 -1.55 -27.96
CA CYS A 330 -1.27 -2.32 -27.09
C CYS A 330 -0.48 -3.23 -26.14
N ALA A 331 0.51 -3.97 -26.65
CA ALA A 331 1.32 -4.87 -25.83
C ALA A 331 2.05 -4.11 -24.73
N LEU A 332 2.75 -3.03 -25.09
CA LEU A 332 3.46 -2.18 -24.11
C LEU A 332 2.50 -1.59 -23.07
N THR A 333 1.31 -1.13 -23.49
CA THR A 333 0.29 -0.64 -22.55
C THR A 333 -0.17 -1.73 -21.59
N GLY A 334 -0.40 -2.95 -22.09
CA GLY A 334 -0.78 -4.10 -21.26
C GLY A 334 0.28 -4.46 -20.23
N ASP A 335 1.54 -4.49 -20.63
CA ASP A 335 2.67 -4.83 -19.75
C ASP A 335 2.88 -3.76 -18.67
N ILE A 336 2.71 -2.47 -19.00
CA ILE A 336 2.77 -1.38 -18.03
C ILE A 336 1.60 -1.43 -17.04
N LEU A 337 0.37 -1.69 -17.50
CA LEU A 337 -0.77 -1.85 -16.61
C LEU A 337 -0.57 -3.05 -15.66
N GLN A 338 -0.09 -4.18 -16.18
CA GLN A 338 0.23 -5.36 -15.37
C GLN A 338 1.32 -5.07 -14.34
N THR A 339 2.40 -4.42 -14.76
CA THR A 339 3.52 -4.05 -13.88
C THR A 339 3.06 -3.08 -12.78
N GLY A 340 2.33 -2.03 -13.15
CA GLY A 340 1.85 -1.04 -12.20
C GLY A 340 0.83 -1.61 -11.21
N LEU A 341 -0.10 -2.47 -11.67
CA LEU A 341 -1.01 -3.18 -10.78
C LEU A 341 -0.24 -4.10 -9.83
N LYS A 342 0.77 -4.84 -10.31
CA LYS A 342 1.63 -5.69 -9.49
C LYS A 342 2.39 -4.89 -8.43
N LEU A 343 2.90 -3.69 -8.76
CA LEU A 343 3.54 -2.79 -7.78
C LEU A 343 2.58 -2.36 -6.66
N LEU A 344 1.27 -2.31 -6.95
CA LEU A 344 0.22 -2.06 -5.96
C LEU A 344 -0.27 -3.34 -5.26
N GLY A 345 0.30 -4.50 -5.58
CA GLY A 345 -0.15 -5.80 -5.07
C GLY A 345 -1.54 -6.19 -5.59
N ILE A 346 -1.93 -5.73 -6.78
CA ILE A 346 -3.22 -6.00 -7.43
C ILE A 346 -3.00 -6.94 -8.62
N ASP A 347 -3.80 -7.98 -8.72
CA ASP A 347 -3.75 -8.90 -9.85
C ASP A 347 -4.27 -8.25 -11.13
N ALA A 348 -3.67 -8.63 -12.27
CA ALA A 348 -4.09 -8.20 -13.59
C ALA A 348 -4.61 -9.42 -14.39
N PRO A 349 -5.90 -9.77 -14.29
CA PRO A 349 -6.45 -10.92 -14.96
C PRO A 349 -6.40 -10.76 -16.48
N HIS A 350 -6.19 -11.86 -17.20
CA HIS A 350 -6.16 -11.88 -18.68
C HIS A 350 -7.55 -11.90 -19.29
N ARG A 351 -8.57 -12.28 -18.51
CA ARG A 351 -10.00 -12.35 -18.93
C ARG A 351 -10.88 -11.87 -17.79
N MET A 352 -11.93 -11.16 -18.13
CA MET A 352 -12.95 -10.68 -17.20
C MET A 352 -14.33 -10.77 -17.82
#